data_44010385ad2399d928cafefd9575333f
#
_entry.id   44010385ad2399d928cafefd9575333f
#
_cell.length_a   1.000
_cell.length_b   1.000
_cell.length_c   1.000
_cell.angle_alpha   90.00
_cell.angle_beta   90.00
_cell.angle_gamma   90.00
#
_symmetry.space_group_name_H-M   'P 1'
#
loop_
_entity.id
_entity.type
_entity.pdbx_description
1 polymer ?
#
loop_
_entity_poly.entity_id
_entity_poly.type
_entity_poly.pdbx_seq_one_letter_code
_entity_poly.pdbx_strand_id
1 'polypeptide(L)'
;MSENSGGGAEIAIDALLAAAECFLDSGEDSRAVEQYRFILRLEPNATALYNLGSLCAQGRGTPRDFCEAAYYFRRAAEAGDERAAKLVLKCELDYIREGLESRSAGELYERMKAFSALAYPGDAPDARAARELSQLGQHHYNRRDYAAALKLLRAAAEFGCDGEAQNCLGLIYNAGAGVRRSDLVSLYWFDRAADSGVQAARRDRDGILNAYRATLSPEEFTDYMQRVARWCENGGPEVPRTPQKAAFWRRIAASK
;
A
#
# COMPACT_ATOMS: atom_id res chain seq x y z
N MET A 1 5.33 -4.93 -54.62
CA MET A 1 5.74 -6.25 -54.07
C MET A 1 6.30 -6.02 -52.71
N SER A 2 5.45 -5.95 -51.72
CA SER A 2 5.84 -5.80 -50.26
C SER A 2 4.68 -6.22 -49.37
N GLU A 3 4.25 -7.49 -49.50
CA GLU A 3 3.25 -8.10 -48.63
C GLU A 3 3.61 -9.57 -48.44
N ASN A 4 4.57 -9.88 -47.54
CA ASN A 4 4.69 -11.25 -47.02
C ASN A 4 5.72 -11.40 -45.86
N SER A 5 6.07 -10.34 -45.16
CA SER A 5 7.00 -10.47 -44.02
C SER A 5 6.29 -10.69 -42.64
N GLY A 6 5.01 -10.35 -42.54
CA GLY A 6 4.24 -10.50 -41.29
C GLY A 6 3.85 -11.94 -40.97
N GLY A 7 3.37 -12.70 -41.96
CA GLY A 7 2.87 -14.07 -41.75
C GLY A 7 3.94 -15.08 -41.29
N GLY A 8 5.19 -14.90 -41.74
CA GLY A 8 6.29 -15.79 -41.32
C GLY A 8 6.74 -15.63 -39.88
N ALA A 9 6.71 -14.39 -39.37
CA ALA A 9 7.06 -14.11 -37.98
C ALA A 9 5.96 -14.57 -37.00
N GLU A 10 4.70 -14.37 -37.34
CA GLU A 10 3.54 -14.78 -36.58
C GLU A 10 3.47 -16.31 -36.39
N ILE A 11 3.69 -17.07 -37.48
CA ILE A 11 3.78 -18.55 -37.45
C ILE A 11 4.96 -19.01 -36.57
N ALA A 12 6.07 -18.28 -36.56
CA ALA A 12 7.21 -18.60 -35.68
C ALA A 12 6.88 -18.42 -34.23
N ILE A 13 6.17 -17.38 -33.85
CA ILE A 13 5.77 -17.12 -32.44
C ILE A 13 4.78 -18.18 -31.96
N ASP A 14 3.78 -18.55 -32.73
CA ASP A 14 2.83 -19.60 -32.40
C ASP A 14 3.53 -20.95 -32.15
N ALA A 15 4.52 -21.30 -32.96
CA ALA A 15 5.31 -22.51 -32.80
C ALA A 15 6.16 -22.46 -31.48
N LEU A 16 6.70 -21.27 -31.14
CA LEU A 16 7.44 -21.07 -29.89
C LEU A 16 6.52 -21.14 -28.65
N LEU A 17 5.29 -20.61 -28.75
CA LEU A 17 4.27 -20.73 -27.70
C LEU A 17 3.87 -22.18 -27.49
N ALA A 18 3.58 -22.92 -28.55
CA ALA A 18 3.26 -24.36 -28.49
C ALA A 18 4.42 -25.16 -27.87
N ALA A 19 5.66 -24.84 -28.18
CA ALA A 19 6.82 -25.46 -27.54
C ALA A 19 6.89 -25.15 -26.02
N ALA A 20 6.60 -23.92 -25.60
CA ALA A 20 6.56 -23.55 -24.20
C ALA A 20 5.45 -24.29 -23.44
N GLU A 21 4.28 -24.44 -24.02
CA GLU A 21 3.17 -25.24 -23.47
C GLU A 21 3.54 -26.72 -23.34
N CYS A 22 4.21 -27.29 -24.33
CA CYS A 22 4.72 -28.66 -24.27
C CYS A 22 5.71 -28.87 -23.10
N PHE A 23 6.56 -27.87 -22.80
CA PHE A 23 7.44 -27.92 -21.64
C PHE A 23 6.65 -27.88 -20.32
N LEU A 24 5.57 -27.10 -20.23
CA LEU A 24 4.70 -27.09 -19.05
C LEU A 24 4.00 -28.43 -18.84
N ASP A 25 3.49 -29.05 -19.90
CA ASP A 25 2.82 -30.35 -19.87
C ASP A 25 3.78 -31.49 -19.46
N SER A 26 5.05 -31.32 -19.81
CA SER A 26 6.11 -32.26 -19.45
C SER A 26 6.71 -32.02 -18.05
N GLY A 27 6.25 -30.95 -17.35
CA GLY A 27 6.79 -30.56 -16.04
C GLY A 27 8.17 -29.88 -16.10
N GLU A 28 8.61 -29.48 -17.30
CA GLU A 28 9.89 -28.79 -17.54
C GLU A 28 9.73 -27.26 -17.37
N ASP A 29 9.19 -26.85 -16.23
CA ASP A 29 8.78 -25.45 -15.97
C ASP A 29 9.90 -24.42 -16.21
N SER A 30 11.16 -24.75 -15.87
CA SER A 30 12.30 -23.85 -16.11
C SER A 30 12.54 -23.59 -17.60
N ARG A 31 12.35 -24.60 -18.44
CA ARG A 31 12.47 -24.46 -19.89
C ARG A 31 11.32 -23.64 -20.47
N ALA A 32 10.12 -23.82 -19.92
CA ALA A 32 8.98 -23.00 -20.29
C ALA A 32 9.23 -21.51 -19.96
N VAL A 33 9.76 -21.21 -18.78
CA VAL A 33 10.14 -19.82 -18.37
C VAL A 33 11.15 -19.24 -19.35
N GLU A 34 12.23 -19.97 -19.70
CA GLU A 34 13.23 -19.51 -20.67
C GLU A 34 12.61 -19.26 -22.05
N GLN A 35 11.71 -20.13 -22.48
CA GLN A 35 11.03 -20.01 -23.77
C GLN A 35 10.11 -18.79 -23.81
N TYR A 36 9.29 -18.54 -22.76
CA TYR A 36 8.46 -17.33 -22.70
C TYR A 36 9.29 -16.06 -22.63
N ARG A 37 10.41 -16.06 -21.88
CA ARG A 37 11.34 -14.93 -21.88
C ARG A 37 12.00 -14.70 -23.24
N PHE A 38 12.24 -15.75 -23.99
CA PHE A 38 12.76 -15.66 -25.37
C PHE A 38 11.73 -15.03 -26.30
N ILE A 39 10.46 -15.48 -26.27
CA ILE A 39 9.36 -14.89 -27.05
C ILE A 39 9.25 -13.37 -26.78
N LEU A 40 9.28 -12.98 -25.51
CA LEU A 40 9.14 -11.57 -25.10
C LEU A 40 10.34 -10.68 -25.49
N ARG A 41 11.48 -11.26 -25.87
CA ARG A 41 12.60 -10.53 -26.49
C ARG A 41 12.40 -10.29 -27.98
N LEU A 42 11.61 -11.12 -28.63
CA LEU A 42 11.29 -10.97 -30.05
C LEU A 42 10.17 -9.93 -30.24
N GLU A 43 9.06 -10.10 -29.51
CA GLU A 43 7.93 -9.16 -29.53
C GLU A 43 7.09 -9.26 -28.26
N PRO A 44 6.32 -8.21 -27.91
CA PRO A 44 5.31 -8.28 -26.87
C PRO A 44 4.20 -9.28 -27.23
N ASN A 45 3.97 -10.27 -26.37
CA ASN A 45 2.93 -11.28 -26.60
C ASN A 45 2.11 -11.50 -25.33
N ALA A 46 0.78 -11.29 -25.41
CA ALA A 46 -0.11 -11.34 -24.25
C ALA A 46 -0.11 -12.71 -23.56
N THR A 47 -0.12 -13.81 -24.35
CA THR A 47 -0.09 -15.19 -23.84
C THR A 47 1.21 -15.49 -23.10
N ALA A 48 2.35 -15.13 -23.68
CA ALA A 48 3.66 -15.31 -23.06
C ALA A 48 3.79 -14.51 -21.76
N LEU A 49 3.30 -13.25 -21.73
CA LEU A 49 3.26 -12.39 -20.54
C LEU A 49 2.39 -13.00 -19.44
N TYR A 50 1.17 -13.46 -19.79
CA TYR A 50 0.25 -14.08 -18.84
C TYR A 50 0.84 -15.35 -18.22
N ASN A 51 1.37 -16.26 -19.05
CA ASN A 51 1.92 -17.53 -18.59
C ASN A 51 3.19 -17.32 -17.74
N LEU A 52 4.09 -16.42 -18.15
CA LEU A 52 5.27 -16.09 -17.36
C LEU A 52 4.89 -15.46 -16.02
N GLY A 53 3.91 -14.55 -15.98
CA GLY A 53 3.36 -14.00 -14.74
C GLY A 53 2.79 -15.10 -13.82
N SER A 54 2.10 -16.08 -14.39
CA SER A 54 1.56 -17.23 -13.64
C SER A 54 2.66 -18.10 -13.04
N LEU A 55 3.72 -18.37 -13.78
CA LEU A 55 4.87 -19.14 -13.32
C LEU A 55 5.63 -18.40 -12.20
N CYS A 56 5.85 -17.10 -12.34
CA CYS A 56 6.46 -16.27 -11.29
C CYS A 56 5.61 -16.24 -10.02
N ALA A 57 4.29 -16.08 -10.13
CA ALA A 57 3.39 -16.05 -8.97
C ALA A 57 3.36 -17.40 -8.21
N GLN A 58 3.52 -18.51 -8.91
CA GLN A 58 3.50 -19.87 -8.35
C GLN A 58 4.89 -20.37 -7.91
N GLY A 59 5.96 -19.71 -8.35
CA GLY A 59 7.32 -20.19 -8.13
C GLY A 59 7.66 -21.46 -8.93
N ARG A 60 7.06 -21.61 -10.12
CA ARG A 60 7.28 -22.76 -11.00
C ARG A 60 8.34 -22.42 -12.04
N GLY A 61 9.42 -23.15 -12.05
CA GLY A 61 10.56 -22.94 -12.97
C GLY A 61 11.39 -21.67 -12.70
N THR A 62 10.95 -20.84 -11.76
CA THR A 62 11.61 -19.61 -11.28
C THR A 62 11.27 -19.40 -9.80
N PRO A 63 12.08 -18.69 -9.00
CA PRO A 63 11.68 -18.31 -7.64
C PRO A 63 10.35 -17.55 -7.64
N ARG A 64 9.53 -17.80 -6.60
CA ARG A 64 8.26 -17.09 -6.47
C ARG A 64 8.51 -15.60 -6.24
N ASP A 65 7.95 -14.77 -7.13
CA ASP A 65 8.04 -13.31 -7.06
C ASP A 65 6.74 -12.66 -7.52
N PHE A 66 5.98 -12.11 -6.56
CA PHE A 66 4.72 -11.43 -6.84
C PHE A 66 4.91 -10.07 -7.52
N CYS A 67 6.07 -9.41 -7.35
CA CYS A 67 6.36 -8.15 -8.02
C CYS A 67 6.57 -8.39 -9.52
N GLU A 68 7.41 -9.38 -9.86
CA GLU A 68 7.67 -9.77 -11.24
C GLU A 68 6.38 -10.29 -11.90
N ALA A 69 5.59 -11.11 -11.17
CA ALA A 69 4.30 -11.59 -11.64
C ALA A 69 3.33 -10.45 -11.96
N ALA A 70 3.18 -9.48 -11.06
CA ALA A 70 2.31 -8.32 -11.27
C ALA A 70 2.75 -7.47 -12.48
N TYR A 71 4.05 -7.29 -12.66
CA TYR A 71 4.62 -6.62 -13.84
C TYR A 71 4.21 -7.31 -15.15
N TYR A 72 4.36 -8.64 -15.22
CA TYR A 72 3.97 -9.39 -16.42
C TYR A 72 2.45 -9.40 -16.64
N PHE A 73 1.64 -9.59 -15.60
CA PHE A 73 0.18 -9.54 -15.72
C PHE A 73 -0.32 -8.17 -16.16
N ARG A 74 0.27 -7.09 -15.67
CA ARG A 74 -0.09 -5.75 -16.11
C ARG A 74 0.20 -5.56 -17.61
N ARG A 75 1.37 -5.97 -18.06
CA ARG A 75 1.71 -5.91 -19.49
C ARG A 75 0.83 -6.82 -20.35
N ALA A 76 0.42 -7.97 -19.82
CA ALA A 76 -0.54 -8.84 -20.51
C ALA A 76 -1.92 -8.15 -20.67
N ALA A 77 -2.39 -7.46 -19.62
CA ALA A 77 -3.63 -6.70 -19.66
C ALA A 77 -3.56 -5.54 -20.66
N GLU A 78 -2.44 -4.82 -20.72
CA GLU A 78 -2.17 -3.77 -21.70
C GLU A 78 -2.14 -4.31 -23.14
N ALA A 79 -1.71 -5.56 -23.30
CA ALA A 79 -1.72 -6.28 -24.58
C ALA A 79 -3.07 -6.95 -24.90
N GLY A 80 -4.12 -6.72 -24.09
CA GLY A 80 -5.49 -7.13 -24.34
C GLY A 80 -5.96 -8.39 -23.58
N ASP A 81 -5.15 -8.98 -22.69
CA ASP A 81 -5.62 -10.10 -21.85
C ASP A 81 -6.40 -9.59 -20.62
N GLU A 82 -7.73 -9.55 -20.74
CA GLU A 82 -8.62 -9.08 -19.66
C GLU A 82 -8.53 -9.89 -18.35
N ARG A 83 -8.11 -11.15 -18.41
CA ARG A 83 -7.94 -12.02 -17.24
C ARG A 83 -6.80 -11.54 -16.36
N ALA A 84 -5.75 -11.00 -16.97
CA ALA A 84 -4.54 -10.58 -16.33
C ALA A 84 -4.75 -9.41 -15.35
N ALA A 85 -5.66 -8.48 -15.65
CA ALA A 85 -5.93 -7.32 -14.79
C ALA A 85 -6.33 -7.70 -13.35
N LYS A 86 -7.13 -8.75 -13.17
CA LYS A 86 -7.53 -9.25 -11.84
C LYS A 86 -6.38 -9.90 -11.08
N LEU A 87 -5.41 -10.47 -11.81
CA LEU A 87 -4.26 -11.15 -11.22
C LEU A 87 -3.22 -10.16 -10.71
N VAL A 88 -3.13 -8.95 -11.28
CA VAL A 88 -2.29 -7.89 -10.72
C VAL A 88 -2.68 -7.59 -9.28
N LEU A 89 -3.97 -7.31 -9.04
CA LEU A 89 -4.48 -7.05 -7.69
C LEU A 89 -4.26 -8.25 -6.74
N LYS A 90 -4.44 -9.47 -7.25
CA LYS A 90 -4.18 -10.67 -6.45
C LYS A 90 -2.71 -10.77 -6.02
N CYS A 91 -1.77 -10.53 -6.92
CA CYS A 91 -0.34 -10.51 -6.60
C CYS A 91 -0.01 -9.44 -5.55
N GLU A 92 -0.60 -8.25 -5.66
CA GLU A 92 -0.43 -7.18 -4.69
C GLU A 92 -0.90 -7.59 -3.28
N LEU A 93 -2.10 -8.15 -3.19
CA LEU A 93 -2.65 -8.64 -1.92
C LEU A 93 -1.82 -9.79 -1.32
N ASP A 94 -1.37 -10.74 -2.12
CA ASP A 94 -0.55 -11.86 -1.65
C ASP A 94 0.84 -11.37 -1.21
N TYR A 95 1.42 -10.38 -1.92
CA TYR A 95 2.69 -9.75 -1.55
C TYR A 95 2.62 -9.02 -0.21
N ILE A 96 1.54 -8.27 0.04
CA ILE A 96 1.31 -7.57 1.32
C ILE A 96 1.06 -8.61 2.43
N ARG A 97 0.25 -9.64 2.18
CA ARG A 97 -0.07 -10.68 3.17
C ARG A 97 1.18 -11.37 3.69
N GLU A 98 2.14 -11.71 2.83
CA GLU A 98 3.42 -12.29 3.25
C GLU A 98 4.22 -11.34 4.17
N GLY A 99 4.03 -10.02 4.05
CA GLY A 99 4.70 -9.00 4.86
C GLY A 99 4.03 -8.69 6.19
N LEU A 100 2.73 -9.00 6.33
CA LEU A 100 1.94 -8.53 7.49
C LEU A 100 2.37 -9.13 8.82
N GLU A 101 2.72 -10.42 8.86
CA GLU A 101 3.01 -11.12 10.12
C GLU A 101 4.40 -10.78 10.70
N SER A 102 5.40 -10.58 9.85
CA SER A 102 6.80 -10.53 10.25
C SER A 102 7.48 -9.16 10.12
N ARG A 103 6.82 -8.14 9.53
CA ARG A 103 7.46 -6.86 9.19
C ARG A 103 6.94 -5.69 10.01
N SER A 104 7.83 -4.72 10.28
CA SER A 104 7.43 -3.42 10.83
C SER A 104 6.60 -2.61 9.82
N ALA A 105 5.94 -1.54 10.29
CA ALA A 105 5.20 -0.64 9.40
C ALA A 105 6.10 0.01 8.34
N GLY A 106 7.33 0.39 8.70
CA GLY A 106 8.31 0.96 7.76
C GLY A 106 8.76 -0.04 6.70
N GLU A 107 9.10 -1.27 7.09
CA GLU A 107 9.46 -2.32 6.13
C GLU A 107 8.31 -2.66 5.19
N LEU A 108 7.07 -2.67 5.70
CA LEU A 108 5.89 -2.89 4.89
C LEU A 108 5.69 -1.77 3.86
N TYR A 109 5.92 -0.51 4.27
CA TYR A 109 5.87 0.63 3.36
C TYR A 109 6.92 0.55 2.25
N GLU A 110 8.20 0.33 2.60
CA GLU A 110 9.27 0.20 1.60
C GLU A 110 9.04 -0.98 0.66
N ARG A 111 8.52 -2.09 1.18
CA ARG A 111 8.14 -3.24 0.37
C ARG A 111 7.04 -2.86 -0.65
N MET A 112 5.99 -2.16 -0.21
CA MET A 112 4.91 -1.74 -1.10
C MET A 112 5.36 -0.69 -2.13
N LYS A 113 6.26 0.20 -1.75
CA LYS A 113 6.89 1.17 -2.64
C LYS A 113 7.70 0.47 -3.74
N ALA A 114 8.51 -0.54 -3.39
CA ALA A 114 9.26 -1.34 -4.35
C ALA A 114 8.33 -2.10 -5.31
N PHE A 115 7.25 -2.69 -4.80
CA PHE A 115 6.22 -3.31 -5.63
C PHE A 115 5.61 -2.30 -6.61
N SER A 116 5.21 -1.12 -6.12
CA SER A 116 4.61 -0.07 -6.94
C SER A 116 5.54 0.40 -8.06
N ALA A 117 6.82 0.58 -7.76
CA ALA A 117 7.82 1.00 -8.75
C ALA A 117 8.01 -0.03 -9.88
N LEU A 118 7.95 -1.32 -9.56
CA LEU A 118 8.12 -2.40 -10.54
C LEU A 118 6.82 -2.69 -11.30
N ALA A 119 5.71 -2.85 -10.59
CA ALA A 119 4.44 -3.22 -11.20
C ALA A 119 3.78 -2.08 -11.97
N TYR A 120 4.06 -0.81 -11.61
CA TYR A 120 3.44 0.38 -12.20
C TYR A 120 4.49 1.44 -12.58
N PRO A 121 5.37 1.15 -13.54
CA PRO A 121 6.35 2.12 -14.00
C PRO A 121 5.64 3.33 -14.63
N GLY A 122 5.94 4.53 -14.12
CA GLY A 122 5.30 5.79 -14.51
C GLY A 122 4.42 6.42 -13.45
N ASP A 123 3.94 5.66 -12.47
CA ASP A 123 3.29 6.21 -11.28
C ASP A 123 4.33 6.70 -10.26
N ALA A 124 3.94 7.65 -9.39
CA ALA A 124 4.76 8.01 -8.23
C ALA A 124 4.69 6.89 -7.18
N PRO A 125 5.75 6.09 -6.98
CA PRO A 125 5.68 4.87 -6.18
C PRO A 125 5.34 5.14 -4.71
N ASP A 126 5.79 6.26 -4.14
CA ASP A 126 5.48 6.66 -2.76
C ASP A 126 3.97 6.95 -2.58
N ALA A 127 3.39 7.75 -3.48
CA ALA A 127 1.98 8.12 -3.40
C ALA A 127 1.07 6.91 -3.64
N ARG A 128 1.47 6.00 -4.55
CA ARG A 128 0.73 4.77 -4.79
C ARG A 128 0.80 3.83 -3.59
N ALA A 129 1.99 3.56 -3.07
CA ALA A 129 2.19 2.70 -1.90
C ALA A 129 1.36 3.19 -0.70
N ALA A 130 1.38 4.49 -0.43
CA ALA A 130 0.59 5.08 0.64
C ALA A 130 -0.91 4.85 0.46
N ARG A 131 -1.43 5.10 -0.74
CA ARG A 131 -2.85 4.93 -1.08
C ARG A 131 -3.30 3.48 -0.96
N GLU A 132 -2.55 2.53 -1.53
CA GLU A 132 -2.90 1.10 -1.49
C GLU A 132 -2.87 0.55 -0.06
N LEU A 133 -1.87 0.90 0.72
CA LEU A 133 -1.80 0.54 2.14
C LEU A 133 -2.94 1.15 2.95
N SER A 134 -3.33 2.40 2.67
CA SER A 134 -4.46 3.08 3.31
C SER A 134 -5.79 2.38 3.01
N GLN A 135 -6.07 2.10 1.73
CA GLN A 135 -7.29 1.42 1.30
C GLN A 135 -7.40 0.01 1.88
N LEU A 136 -6.30 -0.75 1.86
CA LEU A 136 -6.28 -2.09 2.44
C LEU A 136 -6.43 -2.03 3.97
N GLY A 137 -5.82 -1.06 4.63
CA GLY A 137 -5.99 -0.82 6.07
C GLY A 137 -7.45 -0.53 6.44
N GLN A 138 -8.13 0.30 5.66
CA GLN A 138 -9.57 0.57 5.84
C GLN A 138 -10.41 -0.69 5.60
N HIS A 139 -10.08 -1.50 4.61
CA HIS A 139 -10.76 -2.77 4.36
C HIS A 139 -10.66 -3.72 5.57
N HIS A 140 -9.45 -3.90 6.15
CA HIS A 140 -9.26 -4.70 7.35
C HIS A 140 -9.99 -4.11 8.57
N TYR A 141 -10.00 -2.78 8.74
CA TYR A 141 -10.76 -2.10 9.78
C TYR A 141 -12.26 -2.42 9.71
N ASN A 142 -12.85 -2.35 8.51
CA ASN A 142 -14.28 -2.66 8.31
C ASN A 142 -14.62 -4.13 8.62
N ARG A 143 -13.65 -5.03 8.46
CA ARG A 143 -13.78 -6.44 8.85
C ARG A 143 -13.43 -6.72 10.30
N ARG A 144 -13.13 -5.71 11.09
CA ARG A 144 -12.70 -5.79 12.49
C ARG A 144 -11.36 -6.53 12.71
N ASP A 145 -10.56 -6.68 11.68
CA ASP A 145 -9.17 -7.14 11.79
C ASP A 145 -8.28 -5.94 12.12
N TYR A 146 -8.39 -5.50 13.36
CA TYR A 146 -7.73 -4.27 13.82
C TYR A 146 -6.21 -4.39 13.85
N ALA A 147 -5.66 -5.58 14.06
CA ALA A 147 -4.20 -5.78 14.08
C ALA A 147 -3.57 -5.51 12.71
N ALA A 148 -4.13 -6.09 11.65
CA ALA A 148 -3.70 -5.81 10.29
C ALA A 148 -4.00 -4.36 9.88
N ALA A 149 -5.20 -3.85 10.22
CA ALA A 149 -5.60 -2.48 9.92
C ALA A 149 -4.60 -1.45 10.49
N LEU A 150 -4.26 -1.56 11.78
CA LEU A 150 -3.31 -0.66 12.44
C LEU A 150 -1.94 -0.67 11.76
N LYS A 151 -1.42 -1.84 11.43
CA LYS A 151 -0.11 -1.98 10.78
C LYS A 151 -0.07 -1.32 9.41
N LEU A 152 -1.10 -1.56 8.59
CA LEU A 152 -1.24 -1.01 7.25
C LEU A 152 -1.44 0.52 7.28
N LEU A 153 -2.38 0.99 8.12
CA LEU A 153 -2.66 2.41 8.27
C LEU A 153 -1.45 3.18 8.83
N ARG A 154 -0.71 2.60 9.78
CA ARG A 154 0.54 3.21 10.26
C ARG A 154 1.60 3.30 9.17
N ALA A 155 1.75 2.27 8.37
CA ALA A 155 2.67 2.31 7.22
C ALA A 155 2.33 3.46 6.27
N ALA A 156 1.07 3.63 5.88
CA ALA A 156 0.62 4.71 5.03
C ALA A 156 0.74 6.10 5.69
N ALA A 157 0.34 6.21 6.97
CA ALA A 157 0.28 7.49 7.71
C ALA A 157 1.64 8.04 8.12
N GLU A 158 2.56 7.16 8.56
CA GLU A 158 3.88 7.56 9.08
C GLU A 158 4.90 7.79 7.97
N PHE A 159 4.93 6.90 6.99
CA PHE A 159 5.95 6.88 5.92
C PHE A 159 5.41 7.48 4.61
N GLY A 160 4.16 7.22 4.26
CA GLY A 160 3.51 7.77 3.07
C GLY A 160 2.82 9.13 3.28
N CYS A 161 2.72 9.61 4.52
CA CYS A 161 2.01 10.83 4.88
C CYS A 161 0.55 10.89 4.37
N ASP A 162 -0.09 9.72 4.22
CA ASP A 162 -1.46 9.63 3.70
C ASP A 162 -2.48 10.18 4.72
N GLY A 163 -3.22 11.21 4.31
CA GLY A 163 -4.18 11.91 5.18
C GLY A 163 -5.37 11.05 5.59
N GLU A 164 -5.86 10.17 4.71
CA GLU A 164 -6.97 9.27 5.02
C GLU A 164 -6.54 8.20 6.02
N ALA A 165 -5.33 7.64 5.89
CA ALA A 165 -4.77 6.72 6.87
C ALA A 165 -4.60 7.40 8.23
N GLN A 166 -4.12 8.66 8.26
CA GLN A 166 -4.01 9.45 9.48
C GLN A 166 -5.39 9.67 10.13
N ASN A 167 -6.41 10.01 9.33
CA ASN A 167 -7.78 10.15 9.81
C ASN A 167 -8.33 8.84 10.40
N CYS A 168 -8.14 7.71 9.71
CA CYS A 168 -8.54 6.40 10.20
C CYS A 168 -7.87 6.03 11.53
N LEU A 169 -6.57 6.33 11.70
CA LEU A 169 -5.89 6.15 12.98
C LEU A 169 -6.52 7.01 14.08
N GLY A 170 -6.85 8.27 13.78
CA GLY A 170 -7.58 9.14 14.71
C GLY A 170 -8.89 8.49 15.19
N LEU A 171 -9.69 7.96 14.27
CA LEU A 171 -10.95 7.26 14.59
C LEU A 171 -10.72 5.99 15.41
N ILE A 172 -9.71 5.19 15.08
CA ILE A 172 -9.36 3.95 15.78
C ILE A 172 -9.03 4.24 17.24
N TYR A 173 -8.17 5.25 17.53
CA TYR A 173 -7.79 5.61 18.88
C TYR A 173 -8.92 6.30 19.64
N ASN A 174 -9.77 7.08 18.98
CA ASN A 174 -10.95 7.69 19.59
C ASN A 174 -11.99 6.65 20.02
N ALA A 175 -12.21 5.64 19.18
CA ALA A 175 -13.14 4.55 19.48
C ALA A 175 -12.56 3.47 20.39
N GLY A 176 -11.23 3.35 20.49
CA GLY A 176 -10.57 2.21 21.15
C GLY A 176 -10.71 0.91 20.37
N ALA A 177 -10.75 0.96 19.05
CA ALA A 177 -10.95 -0.20 18.20
C ALA A 177 -9.65 -1.02 18.07
N GLY A 178 -9.56 -2.14 18.80
CA GLY A 178 -8.36 -2.99 18.83
C GLY A 178 -7.16 -2.40 19.59
N VAL A 179 -7.30 -1.20 20.12
CA VAL A 179 -6.29 -0.49 20.94
C VAL A 179 -6.94 0.12 22.16
N ARG A 180 -6.13 0.51 23.15
CA ARG A 180 -6.65 1.31 24.26
C ARG A 180 -7.10 2.68 23.73
N ARG A 181 -8.33 3.07 24.06
CA ARG A 181 -8.84 4.41 23.72
C ARG A 181 -7.90 5.50 24.23
N SER A 182 -7.58 6.45 23.39
CA SER A 182 -6.74 7.58 23.74
C SER A 182 -7.09 8.81 22.90
N ASP A 183 -7.79 9.75 23.54
CA ASP A 183 -8.16 11.01 22.90
C ASP A 183 -6.93 11.86 22.54
N LEU A 184 -5.82 11.76 23.31
CA LEU A 184 -4.58 12.46 22.97
C LEU A 184 -3.92 11.91 21.69
N VAL A 185 -3.86 10.58 21.53
CA VAL A 185 -3.34 9.94 20.31
C VAL A 185 -4.27 10.26 19.13
N SER A 186 -5.58 10.23 19.37
CA SER A 186 -6.60 10.59 18.39
C SER A 186 -6.42 12.05 17.90
N LEU A 187 -6.27 13.00 18.82
CA LEU A 187 -6.00 14.42 18.51
C LEU A 187 -4.75 14.60 17.65
N TYR A 188 -3.66 13.88 17.99
CA TYR A 188 -2.43 13.91 17.21
C TYR A 188 -2.66 13.50 15.75
N TRP A 189 -3.35 12.37 15.56
CA TRP A 189 -3.60 11.85 14.20
C TRP A 189 -4.59 12.70 13.41
N PHE A 190 -5.67 13.17 14.04
CA PHE A 190 -6.60 14.10 13.38
C PHE A 190 -5.94 15.43 13.00
N ASP A 191 -5.03 15.95 13.83
CA ASP A 191 -4.31 17.18 13.49
C ASP A 191 -3.42 17.00 12.25
N ARG A 192 -2.73 15.86 12.14
CA ARG A 192 -1.95 15.53 10.94
C ARG A 192 -2.84 15.36 9.70
N ALA A 193 -3.93 14.64 9.83
CA ALA A 193 -4.89 14.47 8.74
C ALA A 193 -5.50 15.80 8.28
N ALA A 194 -5.79 16.71 9.22
CA ALA A 194 -6.29 18.04 8.92
C ALA A 194 -5.27 18.88 8.12
N ASP A 195 -3.97 18.76 8.41
CA ASP A 195 -2.90 19.37 7.63
C ASP A 195 -2.81 18.81 6.21
N SER A 196 -3.07 17.51 6.07
CA SER A 196 -3.15 16.83 4.76
C SER A 196 -4.44 17.18 3.99
N GLY A 197 -5.28 18.08 4.53
CA GLY A 197 -6.50 18.58 3.87
C GLY A 197 -7.78 17.79 4.16
N VAL A 198 -7.74 16.77 5.05
CA VAL A 198 -8.93 15.97 5.39
C VAL A 198 -9.88 16.77 6.28
N GLN A 199 -10.98 17.23 5.70
CA GLN A 199 -11.95 18.11 6.39
C GLN A 199 -12.69 17.39 7.54
N ALA A 200 -12.94 16.09 7.43
CA ALA A 200 -13.52 15.28 8.49
C ALA A 200 -12.63 15.29 9.74
N ALA A 201 -11.33 15.05 9.57
CA ALA A 201 -10.37 15.05 10.66
C ALA A 201 -10.28 16.40 11.39
N ARG A 202 -10.40 17.51 10.64
CA ARG A 202 -10.46 18.85 11.26
C ARG A 202 -11.68 19.00 12.17
N ARG A 203 -12.86 18.57 11.71
CA ARG A 203 -14.09 18.61 12.51
C ARG A 203 -14.00 17.74 13.76
N ASP A 204 -13.46 16.52 13.63
CA ASP A 204 -13.32 15.59 14.72
C ASP A 204 -12.32 16.11 15.77
N ARG A 205 -11.16 16.62 15.34
CA ARG A 205 -10.19 17.30 16.21
C ARG A 205 -10.83 18.45 16.99
N ASP A 206 -11.51 19.34 16.30
CA ASP A 206 -12.12 20.54 16.90
C ASP A 206 -13.27 20.14 17.84
N GLY A 207 -14.00 19.07 17.52
CA GLY A 207 -15.02 18.48 18.41
C GLY A 207 -14.44 18.00 19.73
N ILE A 208 -13.31 17.26 19.71
CA ILE A 208 -12.63 16.82 20.94
C ILE A 208 -12.11 18.01 21.74
N LEU A 209 -11.49 19.01 21.07
CA LEU A 209 -10.99 20.20 21.73
C LEU A 209 -12.11 21.00 22.42
N ASN A 210 -13.25 21.16 21.76
CA ASN A 210 -14.40 21.86 22.32
C ASN A 210 -15.00 21.09 23.51
N ALA A 211 -15.09 19.76 23.42
CA ALA A 211 -15.53 18.95 24.54
C ALA A 211 -14.61 19.08 25.76
N TYR A 212 -13.30 19.11 25.54
CA TYR A 212 -12.33 19.28 26.60
C TYR A 212 -12.40 20.68 27.24
N ARG A 213 -12.55 21.75 26.45
CA ARG A 213 -12.75 23.11 26.96
C ARG A 213 -14.03 23.24 27.80
N ALA A 214 -15.06 22.46 27.49
CA ALA A 214 -16.32 22.50 28.21
C ALA A 214 -16.30 21.67 29.52
N THR A 215 -15.42 20.67 29.62
CA THR A 215 -15.45 19.69 30.72
C THR A 215 -14.25 19.74 31.65
N LEU A 216 -13.09 20.21 31.19
CA LEU A 216 -11.88 20.31 31.98
C LEU A 216 -11.69 21.71 32.59
N SER A 217 -11.02 21.78 33.72
CA SER A 217 -10.53 23.08 34.23
C SER A 217 -9.48 23.66 33.25
N PRO A 218 -9.25 24.99 33.27
CA PRO A 218 -8.23 25.61 32.43
C PRO A 218 -6.82 25.02 32.64
N GLU A 219 -6.49 24.58 33.86
CA GLU A 219 -5.22 23.97 34.17
C GLU A 219 -5.10 22.57 33.59
N GLU A 220 -6.14 21.75 33.73
CA GLU A 220 -6.19 20.40 33.14
C GLU A 220 -6.13 20.46 31.64
N PHE A 221 -6.89 21.37 31.02
CA PHE A 221 -6.84 21.57 29.55
C PHE A 221 -5.43 21.94 29.09
N THR A 222 -4.79 22.87 29.79
CA THR A 222 -3.42 23.32 29.50
C THR A 222 -2.43 22.14 29.61
N ASP A 223 -2.48 21.33 30.68
CA ASP A 223 -1.62 20.16 30.83
C ASP A 223 -1.84 19.14 29.72
N TYR A 224 -3.09 18.88 29.37
CA TYR A 224 -3.45 17.96 28.28
C TYR A 224 -2.82 18.40 26.95
N MET A 225 -2.95 19.66 26.58
CA MET A 225 -2.40 20.17 25.33
C MET A 225 -0.87 20.24 25.34
N GLN A 226 -0.26 20.54 26.49
CA GLN A 226 1.20 20.47 26.66
C GLN A 226 1.74 19.04 26.53
N ARG A 227 0.98 18.01 26.92
CA ARG A 227 1.36 16.60 26.71
C ARG A 227 1.38 16.27 25.21
N VAL A 228 0.39 16.72 24.43
CA VAL A 228 0.40 16.57 22.97
C VAL A 228 1.61 17.28 22.37
N ALA A 229 1.91 18.51 22.81
CA ALA A 229 3.09 19.26 22.37
C ALA A 229 4.40 18.50 22.65
N ARG A 230 4.55 17.93 23.83
CA ARG A 230 5.72 17.10 24.22
C ARG A 230 5.84 15.85 23.35
N TRP A 231 4.73 15.19 23.02
CA TRP A 231 4.75 14.04 22.11
C TRP A 231 5.16 14.45 20.69
N CYS A 232 4.72 15.61 20.23
CA CYS A 232 5.21 16.14 18.95
C CYS A 232 6.73 16.35 18.96
N GLU A 233 7.32 16.82 20.08
CA GLU A 233 8.77 17.06 20.17
C GLU A 233 9.60 15.79 20.28
N ASN A 234 9.18 14.88 21.14
CA ASN A 234 10.00 13.76 21.58
C ASN A 234 9.55 12.40 20.99
N GLY A 235 8.38 12.36 20.37
CA GLY A 235 7.63 11.14 20.13
C GLY A 235 6.86 10.73 21.38
N GLY A 236 5.82 9.92 21.21
CA GLY A 236 5.00 9.40 22.29
C GLY A 236 4.61 7.95 22.02
N PRO A 237 3.88 7.32 22.96
CA PRO A 237 3.32 6.01 22.71
C PRO A 237 2.46 6.06 21.45
N GLU A 238 2.85 5.32 20.42
CA GLU A 238 2.10 5.19 19.15
C GLU A 238 1.93 6.48 18.33
N VAL A 239 2.71 7.52 18.64
CA VAL A 239 2.79 8.76 17.87
C VAL A 239 4.22 9.07 17.47
N PRO A 240 4.51 9.22 16.16
CA PRO A 240 5.84 9.59 15.69
C PRO A 240 6.18 11.05 16.04
N ARG A 241 7.48 11.33 16.09
CA ARG A 241 7.99 12.65 16.37
C ARG A 241 7.66 13.63 15.24
N THR A 242 7.07 14.79 15.57
CA THR A 242 6.72 15.89 14.62
C THR A 242 6.99 17.25 15.26
N PRO A 243 8.25 17.65 15.51
CA PRO A 243 8.59 18.81 16.33
C PRO A 243 8.04 20.13 15.79
N GLN A 244 7.82 20.25 14.49
CA GLN A 244 7.21 21.43 13.86
C GLN A 244 5.78 21.71 14.36
N LYS A 245 5.09 20.70 14.91
CA LYS A 245 3.73 20.82 15.44
C LYS A 245 3.66 21.24 16.92
N ALA A 246 4.74 21.15 17.64
CA ALA A 246 4.75 21.44 19.10
C ALA A 246 4.33 22.88 19.40
N ALA A 247 4.77 23.86 18.59
CA ALA A 247 4.40 25.26 18.77
C ALA A 247 2.90 25.49 18.58
N PHE A 248 2.25 24.78 17.65
CA PHE A 248 0.80 24.84 17.45
C PHE A 248 0.06 24.40 18.71
N TRP A 249 0.41 23.23 19.26
CA TRP A 249 -0.24 22.69 20.46
C TRP A 249 0.01 23.53 21.71
N ARG A 250 1.19 24.16 21.84
CA ARG A 250 1.44 25.14 22.91
C ARG A 250 0.56 26.38 22.80
N ARG A 251 0.29 26.86 21.57
CA ARG A 251 -0.67 27.97 21.38
C ARG A 251 -2.09 27.56 21.76
N ILE A 252 -2.52 26.33 21.42
CA ILE A 252 -3.81 25.81 21.87
C ILE A 252 -3.87 25.72 23.40
N ALA A 253 -2.80 25.27 24.05
CA ALA A 253 -2.71 25.22 25.52
C ALA A 253 -2.82 26.62 26.17
N ALA A 254 -2.32 27.67 25.52
CA ALA A 254 -2.36 29.03 26.02
C ALA A 254 -3.65 29.80 25.64
N SER A 255 -4.49 29.25 24.73
CA SER A 255 -5.74 29.89 24.35
C SER A 255 -6.83 29.65 25.39
N LYS A 256 -7.28 30.74 26.03
CA LYS A 256 -8.38 30.72 27.02
C LYS A 256 -9.73 30.50 26.34
#